data_0c3b477481b598eb968b70835af4efbb
#
_entry.id   0c3b477481b598eb968b70835af4efbb
#
_cell.length_a   1.000
_cell.length_b   1.000
_cell.length_c   1.000
_cell.angle_alpha   90.00
_cell.angle_beta   90.00
_cell.angle_gamma   90.00
#
_symmetry.space_group_name_H-M   'P 1'
#
loop_
_entity.id
_entity.type
_entity.pdbx_description
1 polymer ?
#
loop_
_entity_poly.entity_id
_entity_poly.type
_entity_poly.pdbx_seq_one_letter_code
_entity_poly.pdbx_strand_id
1 'polypeptide(L)'
;MKNKPVFNLPEGTHTVVLGFGDMNGLMRGKRVPVRHWKTACESGIAIITAMFAMDMTCDIWETPYCSMDNGYPDMHMFPIAAPVACPWEPGVAICLAYTETMDHKPVPIDPRNALVRQVERAKAMGFDAFAGTELEFYLLDPETKLPRQTNIDVYGVNRSAELEHVLAPIRNYLTDIGIPIEQSNPEYAPGQVEVNMRYDQALVGADRVILFRNIIKDIARREGYHATFMAKPFIDKSGSGFHTHYSLWKDGKNAFAENGTLNELGLSFLAGLQSRMAEMSIVGSTTPNAYRRRRPGTFSPVNTAWGYDNRTVALRIIHGNDNAVRIEKRDGAADCNPYYLLACDLAAGLDGIEAGMKPKGPATMGDAYKLTDADPLPPIIDTAIDLAKRSDFLKRVMGEDALAILLQQATRERDFVAAQVTPVETSRYAMNL
;
A
#
# COMPACT_ATOMS: atom_id res chain seq x y z
N MET A 1 32.14 -14.08 -0.77
CA MET A 1 30.72 -13.86 -1.12
C MET A 1 30.00 -15.18 -0.92
N LYS A 2 28.89 -15.24 -0.16
CA LYS A 2 28.05 -16.44 -0.14
C LYS A 2 27.42 -16.58 -1.52
N ASN A 3 27.49 -17.73 -2.15
CA ASN A 3 26.80 -17.98 -3.42
C ASN A 3 25.31 -17.77 -3.19
N LYS A 4 24.72 -16.78 -3.89
CA LYS A 4 23.28 -16.56 -3.86
C LYS A 4 22.58 -17.71 -4.59
N PRO A 5 21.37 -18.11 -4.15
CA PRO A 5 20.67 -19.24 -4.76
C PRO A 5 20.26 -18.93 -6.20
N VAL A 6 20.43 -19.88 -7.10
CA VAL A 6 19.84 -19.82 -8.45
C VAL A 6 18.48 -20.51 -8.40
N PHE A 7 17.44 -19.74 -8.65
CA PHE A 7 16.08 -20.25 -8.64
C PHE A 7 15.72 -20.92 -9.96
N ASN A 8 14.99 -22.04 -9.88
CA ASN A 8 14.46 -22.73 -11.04
C ASN A 8 13.38 -21.88 -11.71
N LEU A 9 13.27 -22.02 -13.02
CA LEU A 9 12.25 -21.38 -13.83
C LEU A 9 11.11 -22.35 -14.17
N PRO A 10 9.87 -21.88 -14.32
CA PRO A 10 8.82 -22.68 -14.93
C PRO A 10 9.22 -23.17 -16.34
N GLU A 11 8.72 -24.33 -16.71
CA GLU A 11 8.97 -24.91 -18.05
C GLU A 11 8.48 -23.96 -19.14
N GLY A 12 9.22 -23.87 -20.25
CA GLY A 12 8.89 -23.00 -21.39
C GLY A 12 9.16 -21.51 -21.18
N THR A 13 9.74 -21.11 -20.03
CA THR A 13 10.08 -19.70 -19.79
C THR A 13 11.19 -19.23 -20.72
N HIS A 14 10.96 -18.14 -21.45
CA HIS A 14 11.97 -17.44 -22.25
C HIS A 14 12.38 -16.08 -21.68
N THR A 15 11.55 -15.47 -20.83
CA THR A 15 11.77 -14.15 -20.25
C THR A 15 11.28 -14.11 -18.80
N VAL A 16 12.06 -13.49 -17.92
CA VAL A 16 11.67 -13.21 -16.53
C VAL A 16 11.46 -11.71 -16.35
N VAL A 17 10.30 -11.31 -15.83
CA VAL A 17 10.05 -9.95 -15.31
C VAL A 17 10.58 -9.91 -13.89
N LEU A 18 11.70 -9.24 -13.68
CA LEU A 18 12.31 -9.03 -12.36
C LEU A 18 12.13 -7.58 -11.95
N GLY A 19 11.43 -7.32 -10.85
CA GLY A 19 11.15 -5.95 -10.41
C GLY A 19 11.00 -5.81 -8.91
N PHE A 20 10.99 -4.57 -8.44
CA PHE A 20 10.82 -4.18 -7.03
C PHE A 20 9.81 -3.04 -6.93
N GLY A 21 9.27 -2.81 -5.73
CA GLY A 21 8.39 -1.66 -5.48
C GLY A 21 9.21 -0.39 -5.26
N ASP A 22 8.97 0.64 -6.09
CA ASP A 22 9.58 1.96 -5.91
C ASP A 22 8.95 2.73 -4.73
N MET A 23 9.36 3.98 -4.53
CA MET A 23 8.82 4.85 -3.48
C MET A 23 7.30 5.08 -3.58
N ASN A 24 6.75 5.06 -4.78
CA ASN A 24 5.31 5.22 -5.04
C ASN A 24 4.52 3.91 -4.92
N GLY A 25 5.19 2.79 -4.58
CA GLY A 25 4.58 1.45 -4.60
C GLY A 25 4.27 0.95 -6.01
N LEU A 26 4.96 1.49 -7.04
CA LEU A 26 4.90 1.01 -8.41
C LEU A 26 6.00 -0.02 -8.65
N MET A 27 5.71 -1.05 -9.43
CA MET A 27 6.71 -2.05 -9.79
C MET A 27 7.64 -1.51 -10.88
N ARG A 28 8.92 -1.38 -10.55
CA ARG A 28 10.01 -1.02 -11.46
C ARG A 28 10.93 -2.22 -11.66
N GLY A 29 11.52 -2.36 -12.83
CA GLY A 29 12.40 -3.48 -13.09
C GLY A 29 12.78 -3.68 -14.55
N LYS A 30 13.19 -4.89 -14.86
CA LYS A 30 13.66 -5.26 -16.20
C LYS A 30 13.08 -6.61 -16.64
N ARG A 31 12.98 -6.80 -17.97
CA ARG A 31 12.70 -8.09 -18.59
C ARG A 31 14.04 -8.76 -18.91
N VAL A 32 14.31 -9.90 -18.27
CA VAL A 32 15.57 -10.63 -18.34
C VAL A 32 15.39 -11.87 -19.23
N PRO A 33 16.12 -12.00 -20.37
CA PRO A 33 16.10 -13.23 -21.15
C PRO A 33 16.62 -14.43 -20.34
N VAL A 34 16.02 -15.59 -20.50
CA VAL A 34 16.33 -16.80 -19.71
C VAL A 34 17.82 -17.15 -19.69
N ARG A 35 18.53 -16.92 -20.79
CA ARG A 35 19.99 -17.18 -20.86
C ARG A 35 20.83 -16.38 -19.86
N HIS A 36 20.28 -15.26 -19.33
CA HIS A 36 20.95 -14.41 -18.33
C HIS A 36 20.41 -14.63 -16.91
N TRP A 37 19.44 -15.53 -16.72
CA TRP A 37 18.79 -15.72 -15.43
C TRP A 37 19.73 -16.19 -14.33
N LYS A 38 20.63 -17.11 -14.65
CA LYS A 38 21.67 -17.57 -13.69
C LYS A 38 22.50 -16.39 -13.18
N THR A 39 23.01 -15.55 -14.09
CA THR A 39 23.79 -14.36 -13.74
C THR A 39 22.95 -13.37 -12.91
N ALA A 40 21.67 -13.18 -13.27
CA ALA A 40 20.74 -12.34 -12.50
C ALA A 40 20.59 -12.81 -11.05
N CYS A 41 20.54 -14.13 -10.82
CA CYS A 41 20.48 -14.68 -9.47
C CYS A 41 21.81 -14.52 -8.70
N GLU A 42 22.93 -14.80 -9.34
CA GLU A 42 24.24 -14.84 -8.69
C GLU A 42 24.85 -13.45 -8.46
N SER A 43 24.74 -12.57 -9.46
CA SER A 43 25.39 -11.24 -9.48
C SER A 43 24.43 -10.07 -9.41
N GLY A 44 23.13 -10.31 -9.53
CA GLY A 44 22.12 -9.28 -9.62
C GLY A 44 22.03 -8.61 -10.98
N ILE A 45 21.01 -7.78 -11.14
CA ILE A 45 20.81 -6.93 -12.32
C ILE A 45 20.96 -5.47 -11.88
N ALA A 46 21.92 -4.76 -12.49
CA ALA A 46 22.17 -3.36 -12.20
C ALA A 46 20.97 -2.48 -12.62
N ILE A 47 20.64 -1.52 -11.78
CA ILE A 47 19.65 -0.47 -12.02
C ILE A 47 20.04 0.76 -11.22
N ILE A 48 19.76 1.93 -11.76
CA ILE A 48 20.06 3.21 -11.11
C ILE A 48 19.28 3.42 -9.81
N THR A 49 19.92 3.91 -8.76
CA THR A 49 19.30 4.21 -7.45
C THR A 49 18.24 5.31 -7.53
N ALA A 50 18.30 6.17 -8.56
CA ALA A 50 17.31 7.21 -8.81
C ALA A 50 15.87 6.69 -9.00
N MET A 51 15.67 5.37 -9.18
CA MET A 51 14.33 4.78 -9.18
C MET A 51 13.56 5.01 -7.86
N PHE A 52 14.25 5.28 -6.77
CA PHE A 52 13.65 5.68 -5.50
C PHE A 52 13.47 7.19 -5.33
N ALA A 53 13.93 8.00 -6.29
CA ALA A 53 13.78 9.46 -6.32
C ALA A 53 13.09 9.90 -7.62
N MET A 54 12.03 9.23 -7.98
CA MET A 54 11.27 9.44 -9.21
C MET A 54 9.78 9.47 -8.90
N ASP A 55 9.08 10.45 -9.45
CA ASP A 55 7.63 10.53 -9.30
C ASP A 55 6.87 9.54 -10.20
N MET A 56 5.54 9.59 -10.14
CA MET A 56 4.67 8.70 -10.92
C MET A 56 4.75 8.96 -12.43
N THR A 57 5.21 10.17 -12.84
CA THR A 57 5.36 10.57 -14.25
C THR A 57 6.77 10.33 -14.78
N CYS A 58 7.63 9.71 -13.96
CA CYS A 58 9.04 9.42 -14.26
C CYS A 58 9.96 10.66 -14.28
N ASP A 59 9.56 11.75 -13.63
CA ASP A 59 10.45 12.88 -13.37
C ASP A 59 11.39 12.53 -12.21
N ILE A 60 12.70 12.55 -12.46
CA ILE A 60 13.75 12.26 -11.48
C ILE A 60 14.19 13.57 -10.84
N TRP A 61 14.28 13.58 -9.52
CA TRP A 61 14.82 14.73 -8.80
C TRP A 61 16.05 14.37 -7.99
N GLU A 62 16.88 15.38 -7.75
CA GLU A 62 18.08 15.22 -6.93
C GLU A 62 17.74 15.10 -5.45
N THR A 63 18.43 14.18 -4.82
CA THR A 63 18.36 13.93 -3.38
C THR A 63 19.78 13.79 -2.83
N PRO A 64 20.01 13.89 -1.52
CA PRO A 64 21.32 13.61 -0.94
C PRO A 64 21.82 12.19 -1.27
N TYR A 65 20.91 11.25 -1.51
CA TYR A 65 21.25 9.85 -1.80
C TYR A 65 21.62 9.62 -3.27
N CYS A 66 20.96 10.32 -4.22
CA CYS A 66 21.26 10.22 -5.65
C CYS A 66 21.08 11.58 -6.31
N SER A 67 22.15 12.08 -6.96
CA SER A 67 22.25 13.38 -7.57
C SER A 67 23.33 13.41 -8.64
N MET A 68 23.43 14.52 -9.37
CA MET A 68 24.56 14.78 -10.28
C MET A 68 25.91 14.75 -9.54
N ASP A 69 25.95 15.24 -8.29
CA ASP A 69 27.18 15.31 -7.51
C ASP A 69 27.77 13.93 -7.18
N ASN A 70 26.92 12.91 -7.01
CA ASN A 70 27.38 11.53 -6.77
C ASN A 70 27.28 10.61 -7.99
N GLY A 71 26.91 11.16 -9.16
CA GLY A 71 26.88 10.46 -10.43
C GLY A 71 25.73 9.43 -10.55
N TYR A 72 24.68 9.54 -9.75
CA TYR A 72 23.53 8.61 -9.77
C TYR A 72 23.94 7.15 -9.75
N PRO A 73 24.53 6.64 -8.66
CA PRO A 73 25.11 5.30 -8.62
C PRO A 73 24.09 4.19 -8.90
N ASP A 74 24.57 3.07 -9.39
CA ASP A 74 23.77 1.85 -9.55
C ASP A 74 23.56 1.12 -8.22
N MET A 75 22.51 0.33 -8.19
CA MET A 75 22.24 -0.73 -7.23
C MET A 75 21.98 -2.04 -7.98
N HIS A 76 21.96 -3.16 -7.29
CA HIS A 76 21.63 -4.46 -7.87
C HIS A 76 20.26 -4.97 -7.37
N MET A 77 19.47 -5.50 -8.30
CA MET A 77 18.24 -6.25 -8.01
C MET A 77 18.54 -7.74 -7.96
N PHE A 78 18.11 -8.42 -6.91
CA PHE A 78 18.20 -9.87 -6.75
C PHE A 78 16.81 -10.48 -6.53
N PRO A 79 16.49 -11.62 -7.15
CA PRO A 79 15.18 -12.24 -6.95
C PRO A 79 15.00 -12.68 -5.48
N ILE A 80 13.79 -12.47 -4.94
CA ILE A 80 13.45 -12.88 -3.57
C ILE A 80 13.03 -14.36 -3.49
N ALA A 81 12.54 -14.93 -4.60
CA ALA A 81 12.01 -16.28 -4.70
C ALA A 81 12.09 -16.79 -6.14
N ALA A 82 11.69 -18.05 -6.36
CA ALA A 82 11.53 -18.59 -7.70
C ALA A 82 10.46 -17.81 -8.48
N PRO A 83 10.71 -17.44 -9.75
CA PRO A 83 9.70 -16.82 -10.59
C PRO A 83 8.51 -17.74 -10.84
N VAL A 84 7.33 -17.15 -10.99
CA VAL A 84 6.08 -17.85 -11.33
C VAL A 84 5.67 -17.54 -12.75
N ALA A 85 5.14 -18.52 -13.48
CA ALA A 85 4.65 -18.31 -14.84
C ALA A 85 3.48 -17.33 -14.86
N CYS A 86 3.46 -16.41 -15.82
CA CYS A 86 2.35 -15.49 -16.05
C CYS A 86 1.29 -16.16 -16.93
N PRO A 87 0.10 -16.58 -16.41
CA PRO A 87 -0.91 -17.24 -17.22
C PRO A 87 -1.42 -16.37 -18.39
N TRP A 88 -1.37 -15.05 -18.24
CA TRP A 88 -1.79 -14.06 -19.24
C TRP A 88 -0.71 -13.71 -20.27
N GLU A 89 0.54 -14.18 -20.10
CA GLU A 89 1.65 -13.90 -21.01
C GLU A 89 2.52 -15.16 -21.19
N PRO A 90 2.19 -16.07 -22.12
CA PRO A 90 2.86 -17.35 -22.30
C PRO A 90 4.38 -17.19 -22.48
N GLY A 91 5.16 -18.03 -21.81
CA GLY A 91 6.63 -17.99 -21.84
C GLY A 91 7.27 -16.89 -20.99
N VAL A 92 6.48 -16.10 -20.28
CA VAL A 92 6.97 -15.11 -19.33
C VAL A 92 6.73 -15.59 -17.90
N ALA A 93 7.73 -15.38 -17.04
CA ALA A 93 7.63 -15.58 -15.60
C ALA A 93 7.88 -14.25 -14.88
N ILE A 94 7.32 -14.06 -13.69
CA ILE A 94 7.45 -12.85 -12.88
C ILE A 94 8.00 -13.16 -11.50
N CYS A 95 8.86 -12.28 -10.99
CA CYS A 95 9.42 -12.36 -9.64
C CYS A 95 9.68 -10.95 -9.09
N LEU A 96 9.47 -10.77 -7.79
CA LEU A 96 9.97 -9.58 -7.10
C LEU A 96 11.45 -9.70 -6.77
N ALA A 97 12.05 -8.54 -6.60
CA ALA A 97 13.45 -8.38 -6.21
C ALA A 97 13.58 -7.61 -4.90
N TYR A 98 14.62 -7.90 -4.16
CA TYR A 98 15.20 -6.99 -3.16
C TYR A 98 16.40 -6.27 -3.77
N THR A 99 16.80 -5.15 -3.19
CA THR A 99 17.88 -4.32 -3.72
C THR A 99 19.08 -4.27 -2.78
N GLU A 100 20.26 -4.28 -3.38
CA GLU A 100 21.56 -4.13 -2.69
C GLU A 100 22.38 -3.02 -3.36
N THR A 101 23.13 -2.29 -2.56
CA THR A 101 24.18 -1.37 -3.04
C THR A 101 25.30 -2.13 -3.74
N MET A 102 26.22 -1.42 -4.42
CA MET A 102 27.36 -2.04 -5.09
C MET A 102 28.32 -2.77 -4.14
N ASP A 103 28.32 -2.45 -2.85
CA ASP A 103 29.06 -3.14 -1.79
C ASP A 103 28.24 -4.22 -1.07
N HIS A 104 27.12 -4.64 -1.68
CA HIS A 104 26.26 -5.75 -1.24
C HIS A 104 25.58 -5.54 0.14
N LYS A 105 25.25 -4.29 0.47
CA LYS A 105 24.41 -3.95 1.62
C LYS A 105 22.98 -3.66 1.18
N PRO A 106 21.97 -3.86 2.05
CA PRO A 106 20.62 -3.43 1.76
C PRO A 106 20.58 -1.93 1.40
N VAL A 107 19.86 -1.56 0.33
CA VAL A 107 19.69 -0.15 -0.03
C VAL A 107 18.89 0.56 1.07
N PRO A 108 19.43 1.62 1.72
CA PRO A 108 18.78 2.22 2.90
C PRO A 108 17.41 2.84 2.60
N ILE A 109 17.23 3.37 1.39
CA ILE A 109 16.01 4.05 0.94
C ILE A 109 14.99 3.11 0.28
N ASP A 110 15.29 1.80 0.15
CA ASP A 110 14.33 0.82 -0.35
C ASP A 110 13.17 0.67 0.65
N PRO A 111 11.91 0.98 0.26
CA PRO A 111 10.75 0.87 1.14
C PRO A 111 10.57 -0.52 1.76
N ARG A 112 10.88 -1.57 1.00
CA ARG A 112 10.79 -2.95 1.46
C ARG A 112 11.66 -3.20 2.69
N ASN A 113 12.87 -2.63 2.73
CA ASN A 113 13.79 -2.78 3.85
C ASN A 113 13.27 -2.13 5.15
N ALA A 114 12.45 -1.07 5.05
CA ALA A 114 11.78 -0.50 6.23
C ALA A 114 10.83 -1.52 6.87
N LEU A 115 10.05 -2.24 6.07
CA LEU A 115 9.15 -3.28 6.58
C LEU A 115 9.91 -4.50 7.11
N VAL A 116 10.96 -4.96 6.42
CA VAL A 116 11.82 -6.06 6.88
C VAL A 116 12.30 -5.80 8.30
N ARG A 117 12.81 -4.60 8.60
CA ARG A 117 13.26 -4.24 9.96
C ARG A 117 12.17 -4.37 11.01
N GLN A 118 10.92 -4.03 10.69
CA GLN A 118 9.81 -4.12 11.66
C GLN A 118 9.31 -5.54 11.84
N VAL A 119 9.30 -6.34 10.79
CA VAL A 119 8.99 -7.78 10.87
C VAL A 119 10.04 -8.51 11.72
N GLU A 120 11.33 -8.19 11.53
CA GLU A 120 12.41 -8.73 12.35
C GLU A 120 12.28 -8.29 13.82
N ARG A 121 11.87 -7.04 14.08
CA ARG A 121 11.59 -6.54 15.44
C ARG A 121 10.43 -7.31 16.08
N ALA A 122 9.33 -7.51 15.38
CA ALA A 122 8.20 -8.31 15.88
C ALA A 122 8.66 -9.73 16.24
N LYS A 123 9.48 -10.34 15.38
CA LYS A 123 10.04 -11.68 15.61
C LYS A 123 10.98 -11.71 16.83
N ALA A 124 11.80 -10.68 17.02
CA ALA A 124 12.65 -10.55 18.21
C ALA A 124 11.84 -10.41 19.50
N MET A 125 10.62 -9.84 19.42
CA MET A 125 9.65 -9.79 20.52
C MET A 125 8.87 -11.10 20.71
N GLY A 126 9.11 -12.11 19.87
CA GLY A 126 8.46 -13.42 19.92
C GLY A 126 7.15 -13.53 19.18
N PHE A 127 6.90 -12.64 18.18
CA PHE A 127 5.68 -12.63 17.39
C PHE A 127 5.95 -12.79 15.91
N ASP A 128 5.08 -13.52 15.22
CA ASP A 128 4.92 -13.47 13.78
C ASP A 128 3.85 -12.41 13.44
N ALA A 129 4.22 -11.42 12.64
CA ALA A 129 3.32 -10.35 12.23
C ALA A 129 2.57 -10.74 10.95
N PHE A 130 1.24 -10.71 11.00
CA PHE A 130 0.36 -10.94 9.86
C PHE A 130 -0.38 -9.68 9.46
N ALA A 131 -0.57 -9.52 8.14
CA ALA A 131 -1.36 -8.43 7.58
C ALA A 131 -2.30 -8.95 6.49
N GLY A 132 -3.55 -8.48 6.54
CA GLY A 132 -4.50 -8.56 5.43
C GLY A 132 -4.56 -7.19 4.73
N THR A 133 -4.87 -7.19 3.45
CA THR A 133 -4.95 -5.97 2.63
C THR A 133 -6.17 -6.00 1.74
N GLU A 134 -6.98 -4.95 1.81
CA GLU A 134 -8.16 -4.72 0.97
C GLU A 134 -7.90 -3.49 0.11
N LEU A 135 -7.94 -3.64 -1.22
CA LEU A 135 -7.70 -2.55 -2.16
C LEU A 135 -8.91 -2.34 -3.06
N GLU A 136 -9.38 -1.11 -3.06
CA GLU A 136 -10.39 -0.62 -3.97
C GLU A 136 -9.71 0.04 -5.19
N PHE A 137 -10.32 -0.12 -6.37
CA PHE A 137 -9.85 0.52 -7.59
C PHE A 137 -10.98 0.72 -8.60
N TYR A 138 -10.73 1.54 -9.62
CA TYR A 138 -11.69 1.75 -10.69
C TYR A 138 -11.23 1.06 -11.98
N LEU A 139 -12.21 0.48 -12.69
CA LEU A 139 -12.09 0.03 -14.07
C LEU A 139 -12.74 1.06 -14.98
N LEU A 140 -11.93 1.75 -15.76
CA LEU A 140 -12.33 2.86 -16.60
C LEU A 140 -12.21 2.50 -18.07
N ASP A 141 -13.02 3.13 -18.89
CA ASP A 141 -12.82 3.15 -20.32
C ASP A 141 -11.50 3.85 -20.66
N PRO A 142 -10.61 3.26 -21.48
CA PRO A 142 -9.27 3.80 -21.72
C PRO A 142 -9.25 5.10 -22.53
N GLU A 143 -10.32 5.42 -23.28
CA GLU A 143 -10.41 6.65 -24.09
C GLU A 143 -11.00 7.80 -23.26
N THR A 144 -12.19 7.57 -22.70
CA THR A 144 -12.93 8.61 -21.96
C THR A 144 -12.41 8.84 -20.55
N LYS A 145 -11.69 7.87 -19.97
CA LYS A 145 -11.27 7.82 -18.55
C LYS A 145 -12.44 7.83 -17.56
N LEU A 146 -13.62 7.45 -18.02
CA LEU A 146 -14.83 7.34 -17.21
C LEU A 146 -15.22 5.86 -17.03
N PRO A 147 -15.98 5.50 -15.99
CA PRO A 147 -16.56 4.19 -15.87
C PRO A 147 -17.53 3.93 -17.06
N ARG A 148 -17.52 2.70 -17.59
CA ARG A 148 -18.54 2.27 -18.57
C ARG A 148 -19.87 1.99 -17.89
N GLN A 149 -19.84 1.56 -16.63
CA GLN A 149 -21.02 1.38 -15.80
C GLN A 149 -21.59 2.73 -15.40
N THR A 150 -22.91 2.86 -15.36
CA THR A 150 -23.60 4.12 -15.06
C THR A 150 -24.29 4.12 -13.70
N ASN A 151 -24.57 2.94 -13.14
CA ASN A 151 -25.32 2.79 -11.91
C ASN A 151 -24.42 2.35 -10.74
N ILE A 152 -24.80 2.77 -9.55
CA ILE A 152 -24.26 2.27 -8.29
C ILE A 152 -25.02 0.99 -7.95
N ASP A 153 -24.32 -0.07 -7.64
CA ASP A 153 -24.92 -1.34 -7.21
C ASP A 153 -23.94 -2.07 -6.25
N VAL A 154 -23.70 -1.45 -5.11
CA VAL A 154 -22.79 -1.99 -4.12
C VAL A 154 -23.22 -3.39 -3.69
N TYR A 155 -22.29 -4.35 -3.75
CA TYR A 155 -22.54 -5.78 -3.53
C TYR A 155 -23.60 -6.41 -4.45
N GLY A 156 -24.02 -5.74 -5.51
CA GLY A 156 -25.01 -6.24 -6.45
C GLY A 156 -24.46 -7.39 -7.31
N VAL A 157 -24.95 -8.61 -7.08
CA VAL A 157 -24.42 -9.83 -7.74
C VAL A 157 -24.67 -9.80 -9.26
N ASN A 158 -25.81 -9.28 -9.72
CA ASN A 158 -26.12 -9.19 -11.14
C ASN A 158 -25.21 -8.19 -11.86
N ARG A 159 -24.84 -7.09 -11.21
CA ARG A 159 -23.98 -6.05 -11.78
C ARG A 159 -22.51 -6.45 -11.80
N SER A 160 -22.07 -7.26 -10.84
CA SER A 160 -20.70 -7.81 -10.87
C SER A 160 -20.46 -8.64 -12.14
N ALA A 161 -21.50 -9.29 -12.67
CA ALA A 161 -21.43 -10.04 -13.92
C ALA A 161 -21.07 -9.18 -15.15
N GLU A 162 -21.38 -7.89 -15.17
CA GLU A 162 -20.97 -6.96 -16.23
C GLU A 162 -19.44 -6.84 -16.35
N LEU A 163 -18.71 -6.99 -15.25
CA LEU A 163 -17.27 -6.91 -15.19
C LEU A 163 -16.59 -8.29 -15.07
N GLU A 164 -17.36 -9.38 -15.13
CA GLU A 164 -16.84 -10.73 -14.87
C GLU A 164 -15.76 -11.14 -15.89
N HIS A 165 -15.86 -10.68 -17.15
CA HIS A 165 -14.83 -10.92 -18.16
C HIS A 165 -13.46 -10.31 -17.80
N VAL A 166 -13.41 -9.28 -16.92
CA VAL A 166 -12.17 -8.72 -16.38
C VAL A 166 -11.86 -9.31 -15.00
N LEU A 167 -12.87 -9.43 -14.14
CA LEU A 167 -12.68 -9.84 -12.74
C LEU A 167 -12.34 -11.33 -12.60
N ALA A 168 -12.90 -12.20 -13.45
CA ALA A 168 -12.56 -13.63 -13.41
C ALA A 168 -11.10 -13.89 -13.78
N PRO A 169 -10.53 -13.34 -14.87
CA PRO A 169 -9.08 -13.39 -15.12
C PRO A 169 -8.24 -12.83 -13.97
N ILE A 170 -8.63 -11.69 -13.37
CA ILE A 170 -7.91 -11.12 -12.22
C ILE A 170 -7.87 -12.13 -11.06
N ARG A 171 -9.03 -12.67 -10.63
CA ARG A 171 -9.08 -13.63 -9.51
C ARG A 171 -8.29 -14.90 -9.79
N ASN A 172 -8.48 -15.47 -10.98
CA ASN A 172 -7.88 -16.76 -11.34
C ASN A 172 -6.37 -16.63 -11.52
N TYR A 173 -5.91 -15.69 -12.32
CA TYR A 173 -4.47 -15.52 -12.59
C TYR A 173 -3.67 -15.11 -11.36
N LEU A 174 -4.22 -14.24 -10.52
CA LEU A 174 -3.56 -13.91 -9.25
C LEU A 174 -3.45 -15.13 -8.34
N THR A 175 -4.51 -15.94 -8.24
CA THR A 175 -4.50 -17.19 -7.46
C THR A 175 -3.49 -18.18 -8.02
N ASP A 176 -3.43 -18.37 -9.33
CA ASP A 176 -2.51 -19.29 -10.00
C ASP A 176 -1.03 -18.93 -9.74
N ILE A 177 -0.71 -17.66 -9.58
CA ILE A 177 0.67 -17.22 -9.26
C ILE A 177 0.96 -17.13 -7.75
N GLY A 178 0.08 -17.65 -6.90
CA GLY A 178 0.29 -17.70 -5.45
C GLY A 178 -0.15 -16.45 -4.68
N ILE A 179 -1.00 -15.61 -5.28
CA ILE A 179 -1.71 -14.53 -4.61
C ILE A 179 -3.17 -14.95 -4.44
N PRO A 180 -3.52 -15.66 -3.34
CA PRO A 180 -4.86 -16.22 -3.16
C PRO A 180 -5.88 -15.09 -2.99
N ILE A 181 -6.86 -15.06 -3.88
CA ILE A 181 -7.97 -14.12 -3.85
C ILE A 181 -9.16 -14.79 -3.15
N GLU A 182 -9.72 -14.12 -2.14
CA GLU A 182 -10.87 -14.62 -1.40
C GLU A 182 -12.19 -14.22 -2.05
N GLN A 183 -12.29 -12.97 -2.51
CA GLN A 183 -13.52 -12.43 -3.10
C GLN A 183 -13.27 -11.19 -3.96
N SER A 184 -14.30 -10.80 -4.70
CA SER A 184 -14.39 -9.52 -5.39
C SER A 184 -15.85 -9.03 -5.39
N ASN A 185 -16.05 -7.73 -5.28
CA ASN A 185 -17.39 -7.11 -5.28
C ASN A 185 -17.37 -5.75 -5.95
N PRO A 186 -18.52 -5.31 -6.52
CA PRO A 186 -18.70 -3.92 -6.89
C PRO A 186 -18.80 -3.04 -5.64
N GLU A 187 -18.23 -1.85 -5.74
CA GLU A 187 -18.17 -0.84 -4.68
C GLU A 187 -19.16 0.32 -4.88
N TYR A 188 -19.05 1.36 -4.06
CA TYR A 188 -20.02 2.46 -3.92
C TYR A 188 -19.98 3.48 -5.07
N ALA A 189 -19.35 3.13 -6.20
CA ALA A 189 -19.37 3.97 -7.39
C ALA A 189 -19.40 3.10 -8.68
N PRO A 190 -19.95 3.61 -9.76
CA PRO A 190 -19.89 2.92 -11.05
C PRO A 190 -18.45 2.61 -11.44
N GLY A 191 -18.19 1.37 -11.84
CA GLY A 191 -16.85 0.90 -12.22
C GLY A 191 -15.84 0.74 -11.08
N GLN A 192 -16.23 1.03 -9.84
CA GLN A 192 -15.41 0.77 -8.67
C GLN A 192 -15.60 -0.67 -8.19
N VAL A 193 -14.49 -1.34 -7.91
CA VAL A 193 -14.47 -2.73 -7.46
C VAL A 193 -13.46 -2.90 -6.33
N GLU A 194 -13.70 -3.88 -5.49
CA GLU A 194 -12.78 -4.36 -4.47
C GLU A 194 -12.42 -5.81 -4.77
N VAL A 195 -11.14 -6.15 -4.61
CA VAL A 195 -10.64 -7.52 -4.75
C VAL A 195 -9.77 -7.82 -3.53
N ASN A 196 -10.18 -8.79 -2.72
CA ASN A 196 -9.57 -9.08 -1.44
C ASN A 196 -8.62 -10.26 -1.53
N MET A 197 -7.40 -10.02 -1.11
CA MET A 197 -6.36 -11.04 -0.96
C MET A 197 -6.45 -11.67 0.43
N ARG A 198 -6.23 -12.99 0.50
CA ARG A 198 -6.07 -13.66 1.78
C ARG A 198 -4.87 -13.09 2.54
N TYR A 199 -5.05 -12.85 3.84
CA TYR A 199 -3.99 -12.39 4.73
C TYR A 199 -2.80 -13.37 4.78
N ASP A 200 -1.61 -12.84 5.04
CA ASP A 200 -0.37 -13.59 5.17
C ASP A 200 0.59 -12.85 6.11
N GLN A 201 1.81 -13.36 6.27
CA GLN A 201 2.88 -12.61 6.94
C GLN A 201 3.01 -11.21 6.32
N ALA A 202 3.22 -10.20 7.15
CA ALA A 202 3.12 -8.79 6.73
C ALA A 202 4.02 -8.44 5.53
N LEU A 203 5.24 -8.99 5.47
CA LEU A 203 6.14 -8.76 4.33
C LEU A 203 5.62 -9.40 3.04
N VAL A 204 5.09 -10.63 3.13
CA VAL A 204 4.47 -11.33 1.99
C VAL A 204 3.23 -10.57 1.52
N GLY A 205 2.41 -10.05 2.44
CA GLY A 205 1.25 -9.23 2.12
C GLY A 205 1.63 -7.97 1.32
N ALA A 206 2.67 -7.24 1.77
CA ALA A 206 3.16 -6.05 1.07
C ALA A 206 3.75 -6.39 -0.32
N ASP A 207 4.54 -7.46 -0.42
CA ASP A 207 5.09 -7.96 -1.69
C ASP A 207 3.95 -8.28 -2.68
N ARG A 208 2.89 -8.94 -2.21
CA ARG A 208 1.70 -9.23 -3.02
C ARG A 208 0.97 -7.98 -3.50
N VAL A 209 0.89 -6.90 -2.72
CA VAL A 209 0.26 -5.65 -3.15
C VAL A 209 0.99 -5.03 -4.35
N ILE A 210 2.33 -5.07 -4.36
CA ILE A 210 3.12 -4.58 -5.51
C ILE A 210 2.79 -5.38 -6.78
N LEU A 211 2.78 -6.70 -6.68
CA LEU A 211 2.41 -7.58 -7.81
C LEU A 211 0.94 -7.37 -8.22
N PHE A 212 0.03 -7.35 -7.26
CA PHE A 212 -1.41 -7.18 -7.43
C PHE A 212 -1.73 -5.93 -8.27
N ARG A 213 -1.22 -4.76 -7.87
CA ARG A 213 -1.46 -3.51 -8.61
C ARG A 213 -0.91 -3.56 -10.03
N ASN A 214 0.29 -4.12 -10.21
CA ASN A 214 0.92 -4.22 -11.52
C ASN A 214 0.15 -5.17 -12.45
N ILE A 215 -0.22 -6.34 -11.93
CA ILE A 215 -0.88 -7.40 -12.69
C ILE A 215 -2.32 -7.01 -13.05
N ILE A 216 -3.08 -6.42 -12.12
CA ILE A 216 -4.43 -5.93 -12.40
C ILE A 216 -4.42 -4.90 -13.53
N LYS A 217 -3.47 -3.97 -13.53
CA LYS A 217 -3.34 -2.99 -14.63
C LYS A 217 -3.05 -3.67 -15.97
N ASP A 218 -2.23 -4.72 -15.99
CA ASP A 218 -1.92 -5.45 -17.22
C ASP A 218 -3.11 -6.28 -17.71
N ILE A 219 -3.78 -7.01 -16.82
CA ILE A 219 -4.98 -7.78 -17.16
C ILE A 219 -6.09 -6.85 -17.64
N ALA A 220 -6.41 -5.79 -16.89
CA ALA A 220 -7.43 -4.82 -17.28
C ALA A 220 -7.17 -4.23 -18.67
N ARG A 221 -5.92 -3.87 -18.98
CA ARG A 221 -5.53 -3.36 -20.30
C ARG A 221 -5.76 -4.38 -21.41
N ARG A 222 -5.50 -5.66 -21.16
CA ARG A 222 -5.75 -6.76 -22.12
C ARG A 222 -7.24 -6.96 -22.38
N GLU A 223 -8.06 -6.73 -21.35
CA GLU A 223 -9.53 -6.80 -21.43
C GLU A 223 -10.18 -5.47 -21.86
N GLY A 224 -9.38 -4.50 -22.34
CA GLY A 224 -9.88 -3.22 -22.87
C GLY A 224 -10.32 -2.21 -21.81
N TYR A 225 -9.77 -2.30 -20.59
CA TYR A 225 -10.01 -1.36 -19.50
C TYR A 225 -8.71 -0.70 -19.03
N HIS A 226 -8.86 0.45 -18.37
CA HIS A 226 -7.81 1.10 -17.59
C HIS A 226 -8.11 0.96 -16.10
N ALA A 227 -7.30 0.20 -15.39
CA ALA A 227 -7.40 0.08 -13.93
C ALA A 227 -6.63 1.21 -13.25
N THR A 228 -7.29 1.94 -12.33
CA THR A 228 -6.64 2.99 -11.53
C THR A 228 -6.87 2.80 -10.04
N PHE A 229 -5.79 2.90 -9.28
CA PHE A 229 -5.78 2.91 -7.82
C PHE A 229 -5.73 4.35 -7.26
N MET A 230 -6.01 5.36 -8.07
CA MET A 230 -6.07 6.75 -7.64
C MET A 230 -7.05 6.92 -6.47
N ALA A 231 -6.62 7.58 -5.40
CA ALA A 231 -7.39 7.68 -4.15
C ALA A 231 -8.76 8.35 -4.31
N LYS A 232 -8.86 9.36 -5.18
CA LYS A 232 -10.11 10.10 -5.46
C LYS A 232 -10.17 10.51 -6.94
N PRO A 233 -10.54 9.59 -7.86
CA PRO A 233 -10.58 9.91 -9.29
C PRO A 233 -11.67 10.92 -9.65
N PHE A 234 -12.82 10.88 -8.94
CA PHE A 234 -13.99 11.71 -9.23
C PHE A 234 -14.48 12.39 -7.95
N ILE A 235 -14.80 13.69 -8.04
CA ILE A 235 -15.20 14.49 -6.88
C ILE A 235 -16.54 14.04 -6.28
N ASP A 236 -17.44 13.59 -7.13
CA ASP A 236 -18.82 13.18 -6.83
C ASP A 236 -18.99 11.69 -6.52
N LYS A 237 -17.93 10.88 -6.68
CA LYS A 237 -17.95 9.43 -6.47
C LYS A 237 -17.10 9.02 -5.26
N SER A 238 -17.22 7.76 -4.82
CA SER A 238 -16.40 7.20 -3.74
C SER A 238 -14.90 7.31 -4.04
N GLY A 239 -14.11 7.50 -3.00
CA GLY A 239 -12.66 7.33 -3.05
C GLY A 239 -12.27 5.87 -2.91
N SER A 240 -11.06 5.51 -3.35
CA SER A 240 -10.50 4.17 -3.22
C SER A 240 -9.61 4.06 -1.99
N GLY A 241 -9.98 3.15 -1.08
CA GLY A 241 -9.27 2.84 0.16
C GLY A 241 -8.24 1.74 0.00
N PHE A 242 -7.32 1.73 0.94
CA PHE A 242 -6.42 0.63 1.23
C PHE A 242 -6.56 0.31 2.72
N HIS A 243 -7.46 -0.60 3.06
CA HIS A 243 -7.63 -1.04 4.43
C HIS A 243 -6.59 -2.12 4.75
N THR A 244 -6.00 -2.00 5.93
CA THR A 244 -4.99 -2.94 6.41
C THR A 244 -5.44 -3.60 7.71
N HIS A 245 -5.34 -4.92 7.78
CA HIS A 245 -5.73 -5.71 8.93
C HIS A 245 -4.49 -6.27 9.61
N TYR A 246 -4.41 -6.16 10.92
CA TYR A 246 -3.25 -6.61 11.70
C TYR A 246 -3.62 -7.64 12.74
N SER A 247 -2.79 -8.67 12.85
CA SER A 247 -2.74 -9.59 13.97
C SER A 247 -1.29 -10.02 14.24
N LEU A 248 -0.96 -10.27 15.49
CA LEU A 248 0.30 -10.89 15.88
C LEU A 248 0.03 -12.32 16.31
N TRP A 249 0.91 -13.23 15.93
CA TRP A 249 0.77 -14.65 16.23
C TRP A 249 1.98 -15.13 17.03
N LYS A 250 1.71 -16.01 17.99
CA LYS A 250 2.73 -16.67 18.79
C LYS A 250 2.39 -18.14 18.93
N ASP A 251 3.35 -19.03 18.64
CA ASP A 251 3.18 -20.47 18.70
C ASP A 251 1.92 -20.99 17.95
N GLY A 252 1.66 -20.39 16.78
CA GLY A 252 0.52 -20.72 15.92
C GLY A 252 -0.85 -20.24 16.43
N LYS A 253 -0.89 -19.37 17.44
CA LYS A 253 -2.12 -18.78 18.01
C LYS A 253 -2.12 -17.27 17.82
N ASN A 254 -3.31 -16.72 17.60
CA ASN A 254 -3.51 -15.27 17.55
C ASN A 254 -3.27 -14.65 18.93
N ALA A 255 -2.19 -13.88 19.07
CA ALA A 255 -1.80 -13.27 20.32
C ALA A 255 -2.67 -12.05 20.72
N PHE A 256 -3.48 -11.52 19.79
CA PHE A 256 -4.41 -10.41 20.07
C PHE A 256 -5.72 -10.85 20.70
N ALA A 257 -6.04 -12.16 20.65
CA ALA A 257 -7.36 -12.67 20.95
C ALA A 257 -7.48 -13.27 22.35
N GLU A 258 -8.61 -13.00 22.98
CA GLU A 258 -9.09 -13.68 24.16
C GLU A 258 -10.62 -13.67 24.15
N ASN A 259 -11.24 -14.87 24.19
CA ASN A 259 -12.71 -15.02 24.19
C ASN A 259 -13.39 -14.32 23.00
N GLY A 260 -12.78 -14.36 21.80
CA GLY A 260 -13.33 -13.78 20.57
C GLY A 260 -13.21 -12.27 20.45
N THR A 261 -12.47 -11.60 21.30
CA THR A 261 -12.25 -10.14 21.26
C THR A 261 -10.78 -9.79 21.49
N LEU A 262 -10.43 -8.50 21.36
CA LEU A 262 -9.06 -8.03 21.67
C LEU A 262 -8.77 -8.14 23.16
N ASN A 263 -7.63 -8.76 23.47
CA ASN A 263 -7.04 -8.73 24.79
C ASN A 263 -6.20 -7.45 25.03
N GLU A 264 -5.55 -7.35 26.19
CA GLU A 264 -4.71 -6.19 26.54
C GLU A 264 -3.55 -5.95 25.57
N LEU A 265 -2.94 -7.00 25.05
CA LEU A 265 -1.85 -6.88 24.07
C LEU A 265 -2.36 -6.27 22.76
N GLY A 266 -3.52 -6.76 22.25
CA GLY A 266 -4.15 -6.19 21.06
C GLY A 266 -4.61 -4.73 21.28
N LEU A 267 -5.13 -4.41 22.46
CA LEU A 267 -5.49 -3.02 22.81
C LEU A 267 -4.24 -2.11 22.91
N SER A 268 -3.11 -2.61 23.38
CA SER A 268 -1.87 -1.85 23.40
C SER A 268 -1.32 -1.61 22.00
N PHE A 269 -1.41 -2.58 21.11
CA PHE A 269 -1.08 -2.41 19.69
C PHE A 269 -1.97 -1.35 19.04
N LEU A 270 -3.28 -1.42 19.25
CA LEU A 270 -4.25 -0.43 18.77
C LEU A 270 -3.92 0.97 19.27
N ALA A 271 -3.59 1.11 20.55
CA ALA A 271 -3.23 2.39 21.17
C ALA A 271 -1.95 2.98 20.54
N GLY A 272 -0.97 2.14 20.23
CA GLY A 272 0.22 2.53 19.49
C GLY A 272 -0.12 3.10 18.12
N LEU A 273 -0.94 2.39 17.33
CA LEU A 273 -1.47 2.89 16.05
C LEU A 273 -2.16 4.24 16.23
N GLN A 274 -3.12 4.29 17.16
CA GLN A 274 -3.92 5.50 17.41
C GLN A 274 -3.06 6.72 17.70
N SER A 275 -2.02 6.56 18.53
CA SER A 275 -1.13 7.64 18.95
C SER A 275 -0.29 8.25 17.82
N ARG A 276 -0.05 7.49 16.74
CA ARG A 276 0.83 7.87 15.63
C ARG A 276 0.09 8.19 14.32
N MET A 277 -1.22 7.94 14.24
CA MET A 277 -1.97 8.07 12.99
C MET A 277 -1.84 9.44 12.32
N ALA A 278 -1.83 10.54 13.10
CA ALA A 278 -1.74 11.88 12.53
C ALA A 278 -0.40 12.11 11.83
N GLU A 279 0.73 11.75 12.45
CA GLU A 279 2.07 11.91 11.87
C GLU A 279 2.34 10.89 10.74
N MET A 280 1.72 9.70 10.80
CA MET A 280 1.79 8.68 9.76
C MET A 280 0.88 8.97 8.56
N SER A 281 0.02 9.99 8.60
CA SER A 281 -0.91 10.28 7.52
C SER A 281 -0.25 10.48 6.17
N ILE A 282 0.98 11.02 6.14
CA ILE A 282 1.75 11.22 4.91
C ILE A 282 2.11 9.89 4.22
N VAL A 283 2.30 8.82 5.00
CA VAL A 283 2.64 7.49 4.49
C VAL A 283 1.43 6.80 3.86
N GLY A 284 0.26 6.96 4.47
CA GLY A 284 -1.01 6.40 3.96
C GLY A 284 -1.71 7.28 2.92
N SER A 285 -1.24 8.52 2.70
CA SER A 285 -1.83 9.51 1.80
C SER A 285 -0.74 10.45 1.29
N THR A 286 0.00 10.02 0.25
CA THR A 286 1.21 10.69 -0.25
C THR A 286 0.95 11.81 -1.24
N THR A 287 -0.28 11.96 -1.74
CA THR A 287 -0.66 12.94 -2.75
C THR A 287 -1.74 13.90 -2.25
N PRO A 288 -1.84 15.13 -2.77
CA PRO A 288 -2.96 16.04 -2.45
C PRO A 288 -4.33 15.41 -2.75
N ASN A 289 -4.38 14.54 -3.76
CA ASN A 289 -5.58 13.83 -4.16
C ASN A 289 -6.11 12.89 -3.05
N ALA A 290 -5.22 12.20 -2.34
CA ALA A 290 -5.58 11.25 -1.30
C ALA A 290 -6.36 11.90 -0.14
N TYR A 291 -6.06 13.15 0.21
CA TYR A 291 -6.77 13.89 1.27
C TYR A 291 -8.20 14.26 0.87
N ARG A 292 -8.54 14.33 -0.43
CA ARG A 292 -9.91 14.56 -0.90
C ARG A 292 -10.85 13.41 -0.57
N ARG A 293 -10.33 12.23 -0.24
CA ARG A 293 -11.08 11.07 0.21
C ARG A 293 -11.61 11.25 1.65
N ARG A 294 -10.88 11.98 2.52
CA ARG A 294 -11.19 12.17 3.95
C ARG A 294 -12.30 13.19 4.15
N ARG A 295 -13.56 12.74 4.12
CA ARG A 295 -14.74 13.57 4.34
C ARG A 295 -15.76 12.83 5.20
N PRO A 296 -16.50 13.53 6.10
CA PRO A 296 -17.60 12.92 6.83
C PRO A 296 -18.61 12.27 5.88
N GLY A 297 -19.13 11.09 6.28
CA GLY A 297 -20.12 10.35 5.50
C GLY A 297 -19.57 9.54 4.31
N THR A 298 -18.24 9.41 4.17
CA THR A 298 -17.62 8.68 3.05
C THR A 298 -16.96 7.35 3.48
N PHE A 299 -17.17 6.90 4.70
CA PHE A 299 -16.49 5.77 5.34
C PHE A 299 -14.94 5.88 5.38
N SER A 300 -14.39 7.03 4.98
CA SER A 300 -13.00 7.40 5.21
C SER A 300 -12.88 8.16 6.52
N PRO A 301 -12.01 7.74 7.46
CA PRO A 301 -11.95 8.36 8.78
C PRO A 301 -11.36 9.77 8.71
N VAL A 302 -11.85 10.65 9.59
CA VAL A 302 -11.38 12.03 9.75
C VAL A 302 -10.70 12.28 11.10
N ASN A 303 -10.77 11.32 12.00
CA ASN A 303 -10.18 11.33 13.33
C ASN A 303 -9.65 9.94 13.72
N THR A 304 -8.99 9.83 14.86
CA THR A 304 -8.35 8.61 15.35
C THR A 304 -9.26 7.71 16.19
N ALA A 305 -10.58 7.84 16.06
CA ALA A 305 -11.54 7.03 16.80
C ALA A 305 -11.36 5.53 16.51
N TRP A 306 -11.72 4.71 17.49
CA TRP A 306 -11.70 3.27 17.40
C TRP A 306 -13.01 2.65 17.90
N GLY A 307 -13.32 1.43 17.48
CA GLY A 307 -14.55 0.77 17.93
C GLY A 307 -14.72 -0.65 17.37
N TYR A 308 -15.60 -1.40 17.98
CA TYR A 308 -15.97 -2.75 17.58
C TYR A 308 -16.93 -2.71 16.40
N ASP A 309 -16.58 -3.39 15.32
CA ASP A 309 -17.39 -3.55 14.10
C ASP A 309 -18.04 -2.26 13.56
N ASN A 310 -17.37 -1.13 13.77
CA ASN A 310 -17.83 0.20 13.37
C ASN A 310 -17.05 0.68 12.14
N ARG A 311 -17.73 0.89 11.00
CA ARG A 311 -17.10 1.33 9.74
C ARG A 311 -16.85 2.85 9.66
N THR A 312 -17.26 3.63 10.67
CA THR A 312 -17.03 5.08 10.71
C THR A 312 -15.76 5.47 11.45
N VAL A 313 -15.13 4.53 12.17
CA VAL A 313 -13.88 4.77 12.92
C VAL A 313 -12.64 4.53 12.07
N ALA A 314 -11.50 5.02 12.54
CA ALA A 314 -10.20 4.79 11.91
C ALA A 314 -9.62 3.39 12.22
N LEU A 315 -9.85 2.90 13.43
CA LEU A 315 -9.37 1.59 13.90
C LEU A 315 -10.58 0.73 14.30
N ARG A 316 -10.97 -0.16 13.39
CA ARG A 316 -12.10 -1.07 13.58
C ARG A 316 -11.61 -2.41 14.10
N ILE A 317 -12.16 -2.86 15.21
CA ILE A 317 -11.90 -4.18 15.75
C ILE A 317 -12.87 -5.18 15.13
N ILE A 318 -12.33 -6.17 14.44
CA ILE A 318 -13.09 -7.34 14.00
C ILE A 318 -13.01 -8.38 15.12
N HIS A 319 -14.16 -8.85 15.57
CA HIS A 319 -14.29 -9.79 16.67
C HIS A 319 -15.14 -11.02 16.25
N GLY A 320 -15.19 -12.05 17.09
CA GLY A 320 -15.91 -13.29 16.79
C GLY A 320 -15.20 -14.50 17.39
N ASN A 321 -14.50 -15.30 16.58
CA ASN A 321 -13.62 -16.33 17.11
C ASN A 321 -12.18 -15.85 17.21
N ASP A 322 -11.37 -16.45 18.07
CA ASP A 322 -10.01 -15.98 18.36
C ASP A 322 -9.12 -15.88 17.12
N ASN A 323 -9.26 -16.82 16.16
CA ASN A 323 -8.46 -16.78 14.92
C ASN A 323 -8.86 -15.62 13.99
N ALA A 324 -10.08 -15.10 14.13
CA ALA A 324 -10.60 -14.01 13.29
C ALA A 324 -10.36 -12.61 13.89
N VAL A 325 -10.01 -12.52 15.17
CA VAL A 325 -9.77 -11.22 15.86
C VAL A 325 -8.61 -10.49 15.22
N ARG A 326 -8.85 -9.24 14.83
CA ARG A 326 -7.85 -8.38 14.19
C ARG A 326 -8.23 -6.91 14.28
N ILE A 327 -7.27 -6.04 14.04
CA ILE A 327 -7.46 -4.60 13.97
C ILE A 327 -7.42 -4.19 12.50
N GLU A 328 -8.50 -3.59 12.02
CA GLU A 328 -8.57 -2.97 10.69
C GLU A 328 -8.26 -1.47 10.82
N LYS A 329 -7.22 -1.00 10.11
CA LYS A 329 -6.90 0.42 9.96
C LYS A 329 -7.38 0.91 8.60
N ARG A 330 -8.18 1.99 8.58
CA ARG A 330 -9.02 2.38 7.44
C ARG A 330 -8.62 3.69 6.74
N ASP A 331 -7.57 4.37 7.18
CA ASP A 331 -7.19 5.69 6.67
C ASP A 331 -6.27 5.67 5.44
N GLY A 332 -5.73 4.50 5.06
CA GLY A 332 -4.86 4.34 3.90
C GLY A 332 -5.60 4.59 2.58
N ALA A 333 -4.93 5.23 1.62
CA ALA A 333 -5.40 5.43 0.26
C ALA A 333 -4.86 4.34 -0.68
N ALA A 334 -5.64 3.93 -1.67
CA ALA A 334 -5.30 2.82 -2.56
C ALA A 334 -4.01 3.03 -3.37
N ASP A 335 -3.51 4.26 -3.47
CA ASP A 335 -2.28 4.64 -4.18
C ASP A 335 -1.02 4.72 -3.28
N CYS A 336 -1.14 4.52 -1.95
CA CYS A 336 0.02 4.61 -1.06
C CYS A 336 1.00 3.43 -1.21
N ASN A 337 2.23 3.61 -0.73
CA ASN A 337 3.24 2.56 -0.72
C ASN A 337 2.95 1.52 0.37
N PRO A 338 2.73 0.23 0.02
CA PRO A 338 2.38 -0.81 1.00
C PRO A 338 3.49 -1.08 2.01
N TYR A 339 4.75 -1.01 1.60
CA TYR A 339 5.87 -1.27 2.51
C TYR A 339 5.98 -0.22 3.61
N TYR A 340 5.92 1.06 3.25
CA TYR A 340 5.98 2.14 4.25
C TYR A 340 4.75 2.15 5.14
N LEU A 341 3.55 1.91 4.56
CA LEU A 341 2.32 1.84 5.34
C LEU A 341 2.41 0.75 6.41
N LEU A 342 2.71 -0.51 6.00
CA LEU A 342 2.78 -1.63 6.92
C LEU A 342 3.97 -1.49 7.90
N ALA A 343 5.10 -0.92 7.47
CA ALA A 343 6.25 -0.69 8.35
C ALA A 343 5.93 0.29 9.48
N CYS A 344 5.29 1.42 9.15
CA CYS A 344 4.92 2.42 10.13
C CYS A 344 3.82 1.91 11.07
N ASP A 345 2.83 1.22 10.54
CA ASP A 345 1.74 0.66 11.34
C ASP A 345 2.25 -0.42 12.30
N LEU A 346 3.08 -1.35 11.81
CA LEU A 346 3.67 -2.38 12.65
C LEU A 346 4.58 -1.77 13.74
N ALA A 347 5.42 -0.80 13.37
CA ALA A 347 6.27 -0.10 14.31
C ALA A 347 5.47 0.61 15.42
N ALA A 348 4.41 1.32 15.04
CA ALA A 348 3.53 2.02 15.99
C ALA A 348 2.84 1.05 16.95
N GLY A 349 2.31 -0.05 16.42
CA GLY A 349 1.69 -1.08 17.23
C GLY A 349 2.66 -1.76 18.19
N LEU A 350 3.88 -2.09 17.74
CA LEU A 350 4.92 -2.68 18.60
C LEU A 350 5.39 -1.70 19.68
N ASP A 351 5.53 -0.40 19.38
CA ASP A 351 5.81 0.65 20.39
C ASP A 351 4.70 0.68 21.44
N GLY A 352 3.44 0.55 21.01
CA GLY A 352 2.30 0.50 21.92
C GLY A 352 2.36 -0.69 22.89
N ILE A 353 2.76 -1.87 22.39
CA ILE A 353 2.93 -3.08 23.21
C ILE A 353 4.08 -2.88 24.20
N GLU A 354 5.26 -2.45 23.76
CA GLU A 354 6.42 -2.24 24.62
C GLU A 354 6.16 -1.23 25.74
N ALA A 355 5.38 -0.18 25.44
CA ALA A 355 5.01 0.85 26.39
C ALA A 355 3.77 0.52 27.23
N GLY A 356 3.09 -0.62 26.98
CA GLY A 356 1.84 -0.97 27.67
C GLY A 356 0.74 0.09 27.50
N MET A 357 0.65 0.70 26.31
CA MET A 357 -0.26 1.81 26.04
C MET A 357 -1.73 1.37 26.15
N LYS A 358 -2.58 2.32 26.49
CA LYS A 358 -4.05 2.14 26.50
C LYS A 358 -4.66 3.04 25.42
N PRO A 359 -5.74 2.61 24.75
CA PRO A 359 -6.43 3.44 23.78
C PRO A 359 -6.95 4.75 24.41
N LYS A 360 -6.85 5.83 23.66
CA LYS A 360 -7.42 7.13 24.03
C LYS A 360 -8.93 7.10 23.79
N GLY A 361 -9.70 7.40 24.84
CA GLY A 361 -11.15 7.39 24.79
C GLY A 361 -11.78 5.99 24.77
N PRO A 362 -13.09 5.89 24.96
CA PRO A 362 -13.82 4.63 24.89
C PRO A 362 -14.02 4.15 23.46
N ALA A 363 -14.38 2.87 23.30
CA ALA A 363 -14.80 2.35 22.01
C ALA A 363 -16.06 3.08 21.49
N THR A 364 -16.01 3.55 20.26
CA THR A 364 -17.08 4.32 19.63
C THR A 364 -18.20 3.40 19.14
N MET A 365 -19.39 3.55 19.68
CA MET A 365 -20.57 2.74 19.34
C MET A 365 -21.44 3.34 18.22
N GLY A 366 -21.20 4.58 17.81
CA GLY A 366 -22.01 5.29 16.83
C GLY A 366 -21.18 6.00 15.78
N ASP A 367 -21.71 7.08 15.27
CA ASP A 367 -21.11 7.89 14.20
C ASP A 367 -19.85 8.62 14.70
N ALA A 368 -18.68 8.12 14.34
CA ALA A 368 -17.39 8.68 14.72
C ALA A 368 -17.11 10.07 14.12
N TYR A 369 -17.81 10.46 13.06
CA TYR A 369 -17.68 11.81 12.49
C TYR A 369 -18.21 12.91 13.40
N LYS A 370 -19.05 12.58 14.38
CA LYS A 370 -19.61 13.51 15.35
C LYS A 370 -18.78 13.68 16.61
N LEU A 371 -17.69 12.91 16.74
CA LEU A 371 -16.83 13.02 17.92
C LEU A 371 -16.00 14.31 17.85
N THR A 372 -15.96 15.03 18.97
CA THR A 372 -15.21 16.28 19.12
C THR A 372 -13.96 16.13 19.99
N ASP A 373 -13.83 15.00 20.68
CA ASP A 373 -12.74 14.67 21.61
C ASP A 373 -11.71 13.68 21.04
N ALA A 374 -11.97 13.11 19.84
CA ALA A 374 -11.00 12.30 19.13
C ALA A 374 -10.00 13.20 18.36
N ASP A 375 -8.72 12.82 18.37
CA ASP A 375 -7.69 13.59 17.67
C ASP A 375 -7.95 13.60 16.16
N PRO A 376 -7.91 14.78 15.51
CA PRO A 376 -8.19 14.86 14.08
C PRO A 376 -7.03 14.27 13.25
N LEU A 377 -7.37 13.64 12.14
CA LEU A 377 -6.41 13.33 11.10
C LEU A 377 -6.17 14.56 10.21
N PRO A 378 -4.95 14.73 9.65
CA PRO A 378 -4.65 15.83 8.74
C PRO A 378 -5.69 15.94 7.60
N PRO A 379 -6.36 17.09 7.43
CA PRO A 379 -7.35 17.25 6.38
C PRO A 379 -6.75 17.54 5.00
N ILE A 380 -5.49 18.00 4.97
CA ILE A 380 -4.74 18.36 3.76
C ILE A 380 -3.30 17.91 3.88
N ILE A 381 -2.64 17.81 2.73
CA ILE A 381 -1.25 17.33 2.65
C ILE A 381 -0.26 18.24 3.39
N ASP A 382 -0.48 19.56 3.42
CA ASP A 382 0.40 20.51 4.12
C ASP A 382 0.53 20.17 5.61
N THR A 383 -0.59 19.93 6.28
CA THR A 383 -0.61 19.53 7.69
C THR A 383 0.16 18.22 7.91
N ALA A 384 0.01 17.25 7.01
CA ALA A 384 0.71 15.96 7.11
C ALA A 384 2.22 16.11 6.85
N ILE A 385 2.64 16.95 5.90
CA ILE A 385 4.04 17.28 5.66
C ILE A 385 4.66 17.92 6.92
N ASP A 386 3.96 18.87 7.55
CA ASP A 386 4.47 19.56 8.75
C ASP A 386 4.59 18.64 9.97
N LEU A 387 3.67 17.70 10.13
CA LEU A 387 3.77 16.67 11.18
C LEU A 387 4.93 15.71 10.90
N ALA A 388 5.06 15.24 9.68
CA ALA A 388 6.09 14.28 9.31
C ALA A 388 7.51 14.87 9.39
N LYS A 389 7.72 16.15 9.04
CA LYS A 389 9.01 16.85 9.20
C LYS A 389 9.52 16.83 10.63
N ARG A 390 8.63 16.82 11.61
CA ARG A 390 8.94 16.84 13.05
C ARG A 390 8.92 15.47 13.71
N SER A 391 8.60 14.42 12.96
CA SER A 391 8.41 13.08 13.47
C SER A 391 9.73 12.32 13.62
N ASP A 392 10.21 12.17 14.85
CA ASP A 392 11.32 11.27 15.16
C ASP A 392 10.93 9.79 14.98
N PHE A 393 9.62 9.49 15.10
CA PHE A 393 9.08 8.17 14.83
C PHE A 393 9.28 7.78 13.35
N LEU A 394 8.87 8.63 12.41
CA LEU A 394 9.04 8.35 10.99
C LEU A 394 10.52 8.26 10.59
N LYS A 395 11.39 9.14 11.13
CA LYS A 395 12.85 9.04 10.91
C LYS A 395 13.41 7.70 11.35
N ARG A 396 12.99 7.22 12.54
CA ARG A 396 13.42 5.93 13.07
C ARG A 396 12.95 4.75 12.22
N VAL A 397 11.71 4.76 11.76
CA VAL A 397 11.11 3.65 11.02
C VAL A 397 11.61 3.59 9.58
N MET A 398 11.57 4.70 8.86
CA MET A 398 11.91 4.79 7.45
C MET A 398 13.42 4.96 7.21
N GLY A 399 14.09 5.71 8.07
CA GLY A 399 15.41 6.27 7.87
C GLY A 399 15.33 7.72 7.40
N GLU A 400 16.33 8.53 7.74
CA GLU A 400 16.33 9.96 7.44
C GLU A 400 16.27 10.26 5.93
N ASP A 401 17.08 9.56 5.13
CA ASP A 401 17.11 9.76 3.68
C ASP A 401 15.79 9.37 3.01
N ALA A 402 15.20 8.23 3.39
CA ALA A 402 13.92 7.77 2.84
C ALA A 402 12.78 8.73 3.21
N LEU A 403 12.74 9.24 4.44
CA LEU A 403 11.77 10.25 4.86
C LEU A 403 11.98 11.56 4.11
N ALA A 404 13.22 12.00 3.93
CA ALA A 404 13.53 13.22 3.19
C ALA A 404 13.04 13.12 1.72
N ILE A 405 13.26 12.00 1.07
CA ILE A 405 12.78 11.75 -0.29
C ILE A 405 11.25 11.76 -0.35
N LEU A 406 10.56 11.08 0.59
CA LEU A 406 9.09 11.10 0.66
C LEU A 406 8.55 12.51 0.84
N LEU A 407 9.13 13.30 1.73
CA LEU A 407 8.73 14.69 1.99
C LEU A 407 8.98 15.60 0.79
N GLN A 408 10.10 15.40 0.09
CA GLN A 408 10.40 16.12 -1.14
C GLN A 408 9.36 15.81 -2.22
N GLN A 409 9.03 14.54 -2.42
CA GLN A 409 7.99 14.12 -3.36
C GLN A 409 6.63 14.71 -2.99
N ALA A 410 6.19 14.57 -1.75
CA ALA A 410 4.91 15.10 -1.30
C ALA A 410 4.81 16.63 -1.48
N THR A 411 5.92 17.33 -1.25
CA THR A 411 6.02 18.79 -1.47
C THR A 411 5.91 19.13 -2.96
N ARG A 412 6.60 18.40 -3.85
CA ARG A 412 6.52 18.58 -5.31
C ARG A 412 5.11 18.35 -5.83
N GLU A 413 4.45 17.27 -5.40
CA GLU A 413 3.06 16.97 -5.78
C GLU A 413 2.08 18.05 -5.30
N ARG A 414 2.25 18.54 -4.07
CA ARG A 414 1.48 19.66 -3.54
C ARG A 414 1.66 20.92 -4.39
N ASP A 415 2.88 21.30 -4.66
CA ASP A 415 3.21 22.54 -5.40
C ASP A 415 2.75 22.44 -6.85
N PHE A 416 2.91 21.25 -7.48
CA PHE A 416 2.41 21.00 -8.82
C PHE A 416 0.89 21.20 -8.92
N VAL A 417 0.13 20.62 -7.98
CA VAL A 417 -1.33 20.76 -7.96
C VAL A 417 -1.76 22.18 -7.62
N ALA A 418 -1.06 22.84 -6.67
CA ALA A 418 -1.36 24.22 -6.26
C ALA A 418 -1.09 25.26 -7.36
N ALA A 419 -0.15 24.99 -8.26
CA ALA A 419 0.16 25.87 -9.38
C ALA A 419 -0.86 25.80 -10.54
N GLN A 420 -1.80 24.85 -10.51
CA GLN A 420 -2.78 24.68 -11.59
C GLN A 420 -3.95 25.65 -11.42
N VAL A 421 -4.31 26.35 -12.49
CA VAL A 421 -5.59 27.07 -12.57
C VAL A 421 -6.66 26.09 -13.04
N THR A 422 -7.58 25.76 -12.16
CA THR A 422 -8.60 24.74 -12.43
C THR A 422 -9.83 25.30 -13.16
N PRO A 423 -10.57 24.48 -13.93
CA PRO A 423 -11.85 24.89 -14.51
C PRO A 423 -12.86 25.38 -13.48
N VAL A 424 -12.79 24.89 -12.24
CA VAL A 424 -13.65 25.34 -11.13
C VAL A 424 -13.31 26.78 -10.75
N GLU A 425 -12.05 27.14 -10.63
CA GLU A 425 -11.61 28.52 -10.36
C GLU A 425 -12.04 29.45 -11.49
N THR A 426 -11.78 29.06 -12.73
CA THR A 426 -12.16 29.86 -13.90
C THR A 426 -13.68 30.08 -13.95
N SER A 427 -14.48 29.03 -13.77
CA SER A 427 -15.95 29.13 -13.78
C SER A 427 -16.49 29.98 -12.63
N ARG A 428 -15.82 29.99 -11.48
CA ARG A 428 -16.25 30.71 -10.28
C ARG A 428 -15.82 32.18 -10.28
N TYR A 429 -14.63 32.48 -10.77
CA TYR A 429 -13.99 33.77 -10.57
C TYR A 429 -13.92 34.63 -11.84
N ALA A 430 -13.77 34.05 -13.03
CA ALA A 430 -13.46 34.79 -14.24
C ALA A 430 -14.51 35.87 -14.62
N MET A 431 -15.78 35.67 -14.25
CA MET A 431 -16.87 36.59 -14.53
C MET A 431 -17.24 37.48 -13.33
N ASN A 432 -16.65 37.24 -12.15
CA ASN A 432 -17.05 37.90 -10.91
C ASN A 432 -15.93 38.73 -10.25
N LEU A 433 -14.71 38.60 -10.73
CA LEU A 433 -13.54 39.34 -10.30
C LEU A 433 -12.87 40.03 -11.48
#